data_bb462528fb2d2c2d1c77b529ea5146dd
#
_entry.id   bb462528fb2d2c2d1c77b529ea5146dd
#
_cell.length_a   1.000
_cell.length_b   1.000
_cell.length_c   1.000
_cell.angle_alpha   90.00
_cell.angle_beta   90.00
_cell.angle_gamma   90.00
#
_symmetry.space_group_name_H-M   'P 1'
#
loop_
_entity.id
_entity.type
_entity.pdbx_description
1 polymer ?
#
loop_
_entity_poly.entity_id
_entity_poly.type
_entity_poly.pdbx_seq_one_letter_code
_entity_poly.pdbx_strand_id
1 'polypeptide(L)'
;MSSTAMRLVVCGTDTDVGKTVVSALLVEGLGASYWKPVQCGLEDGGGDRDRVQRWLELPPHRIQPEAYRFNDPVSPHWAAELASGDPLQPGPPIDRQRLQLPAVQGPLVVETAGGLLVPLRRDLLQIEQIQAWGLPVLLVARSGLGTLNHTLLSLEALRRRGIPLLGLLLNGAPHADNPRTLEELGGAPVLGILPPLPRINRQTLAAQWQSLDLAHKLVPVP
;
A
#
# COMPACT_ATOMS: atom_id res chain seq x y z
N MET A 1 -22.12 -12.35 -16.71
CA MET A 1 -21.72 -12.21 -15.30
C MET A 1 -20.80 -11.00 -15.20
N SER A 2 -21.18 -9.94 -14.48
CA SER A 2 -20.34 -8.76 -14.34
C SER A 2 -19.11 -9.17 -13.52
N SER A 3 -17.94 -9.22 -14.13
CA SER A 3 -16.68 -9.42 -13.42
C SER A 3 -16.55 -8.28 -12.43
N THR A 4 -16.64 -8.60 -11.14
CA THR A 4 -16.45 -7.60 -10.09
C THR A 4 -15.03 -7.04 -10.23
N ALA A 5 -14.92 -5.74 -10.48
CA ALA A 5 -13.65 -5.09 -10.71
C ALA A 5 -12.72 -5.26 -9.50
N MET A 6 -11.45 -5.60 -9.73
CA MET A 6 -10.46 -5.83 -8.68
C MET A 6 -10.26 -4.56 -7.84
N ARG A 7 -10.52 -4.68 -6.54
CA ARG A 7 -10.26 -3.62 -5.55
C ARG A 7 -9.41 -4.21 -4.44
N LEU A 8 -8.29 -3.56 -4.09
CA LEU A 8 -7.34 -4.12 -3.13
C LEU A 8 -6.63 -3.03 -2.33
N VAL A 9 -6.07 -3.43 -1.19
CA VAL A 9 -5.22 -2.59 -0.34
C VAL A 9 -3.77 -3.01 -0.51
N VAL A 10 -2.90 -2.06 -0.79
CA VAL A 10 -1.44 -2.21 -0.72
C VAL A 10 -0.98 -1.73 0.65
N CYS A 11 -0.52 -2.64 1.47
CA CYS A 11 0.11 -2.33 2.75
C CYS A 11 1.56 -2.80 2.79
N GLY A 12 2.33 -2.33 3.74
CA GLY A 12 3.73 -2.68 3.87
C GLY A 12 4.06 -3.30 5.22
N THR A 13 5.17 -4.02 5.26
CA THR A 13 5.75 -4.47 6.54
C THR A 13 6.36 -3.31 7.33
N ASP A 14 6.65 -2.18 6.64
CA ASP A 14 7.29 -0.99 7.21
C ASP A 14 7.11 0.23 6.30
N THR A 15 7.64 1.39 6.70
CA THR A 15 7.88 2.54 5.83
C THR A 15 9.02 2.21 4.85
N ASP A 16 9.02 2.85 3.69
CA ASP A 16 10.06 2.74 2.63
C ASP A 16 10.34 1.32 2.11
N VAL A 17 9.36 0.43 2.23
CA VAL A 17 9.45 -0.92 1.62
C VAL A 17 9.07 -0.95 0.13
N GLY A 18 8.67 0.20 -0.44
CA GLY A 18 8.33 0.33 -1.85
C GLY A 18 6.83 0.24 -2.16
N LYS A 19 5.95 0.49 -1.18
CA LYS A 19 4.49 0.49 -1.42
C LYS A 19 4.07 1.32 -2.62
N THR A 20 4.58 2.53 -2.75
CA THR A 20 4.19 3.47 -3.79
C THR A 20 4.56 2.99 -5.19
N VAL A 21 5.74 2.36 -5.35
CA VAL A 21 6.16 1.78 -6.63
C VAL A 21 5.30 0.56 -6.98
N VAL A 22 5.01 -0.29 -5.99
CA VAL A 22 4.13 -1.45 -6.15
C VAL A 22 2.69 -1.00 -6.43
N SER A 23 2.20 0.03 -5.76
CA SER A 23 0.88 0.62 -6.06
C SER A 23 0.81 1.13 -7.50
N ALA A 24 1.84 1.83 -7.96
CA ALA A 24 1.91 2.30 -9.36
C ALA A 24 1.94 1.13 -10.35
N LEU A 25 2.70 0.05 -10.06
CA LEU A 25 2.71 -1.18 -10.86
C LEU A 25 1.30 -1.78 -11.00
N LEU A 26 0.56 -1.89 -9.90
CA LEU A 26 -0.80 -2.42 -9.87
C LEU A 26 -1.80 -1.49 -10.57
N VAL A 27 -1.67 -0.19 -10.38
CA VAL A 27 -2.50 0.82 -11.04
C VAL A 27 -2.36 0.75 -12.55
N GLU A 28 -1.13 0.60 -13.06
CA GLU A 28 -0.88 0.43 -14.51
C GLU A 28 -1.43 -0.89 -15.02
N GLY A 29 -1.09 -2.00 -14.36
CA GLY A 29 -1.46 -3.33 -14.85
C GLY A 29 -2.95 -3.64 -14.79
N LEU A 30 -3.65 -3.15 -13.76
CA LEU A 30 -5.10 -3.35 -13.59
C LEU A 30 -5.94 -2.27 -14.28
N GLY A 31 -5.35 -1.21 -14.80
CA GLY A 31 -6.09 -0.05 -15.25
C GLY A 31 -6.83 0.64 -14.09
N ALA A 32 -6.33 0.55 -12.86
CA ALA A 32 -7.03 0.94 -11.65
C ALA A 32 -6.98 2.44 -11.36
N SER A 33 -7.95 2.92 -10.58
CA SER A 33 -7.82 4.20 -9.85
C SER A 33 -6.89 4.02 -8.66
N TYR A 34 -6.22 5.10 -8.25
CA TYR A 34 -5.34 5.13 -7.09
C TYR A 34 -5.88 6.03 -5.99
N TRP A 35 -5.77 5.56 -4.74
CA TRP A 35 -6.09 6.36 -3.56
C TRP A 35 -5.12 6.08 -2.42
N LYS A 36 -4.53 7.14 -1.87
CA LYS A 36 -3.77 7.11 -0.62
C LYS A 36 -4.49 8.01 0.38
N PRO A 37 -5.27 7.44 1.30
CA PRO A 37 -6.14 8.23 2.20
C PRO A 37 -5.37 9.18 3.11
N VAL A 38 -4.18 8.78 3.57
CA VAL A 38 -3.38 9.57 4.50
C VAL A 38 -1.94 9.68 3.96
N GLN A 39 -1.51 10.91 3.71
CA GLN A 39 -0.13 11.26 3.37
C GLN A 39 0.51 11.99 4.53
N CYS A 40 1.67 11.48 5.00
CA CYS A 40 2.57 12.15 5.93
C CYS A 40 3.91 12.36 5.23
N GLY A 41 4.60 13.46 5.55
CA GLY A 41 5.86 13.83 4.90
C GLY A 41 5.63 14.28 3.46
N LEU A 42 5.48 15.59 3.28
CA LEU A 42 5.43 16.20 1.97
C LEU A 42 6.81 16.74 1.63
N GLU A 43 7.40 16.23 0.54
CA GLU A 43 8.65 16.75 -0.03
C GLU A 43 8.35 17.78 -1.13
N ASP A 44 9.37 18.47 -1.65
CA ASP A 44 9.27 19.46 -2.73
C ASP A 44 8.69 18.86 -4.01
N GLY A 45 8.29 17.84 -4.22
CA GLY A 45 7.59 17.23 -5.36
C GLY A 45 6.20 16.72 -5.03
N GLY A 46 5.69 16.97 -3.83
CA GLY A 46 4.41 16.48 -3.34
C GLY A 46 4.52 15.11 -2.65
N GLY A 47 3.35 14.48 -2.41
CA GLY A 47 3.23 13.17 -1.81
C GLY A 47 3.29 12.01 -2.81
N ASP A 48 2.99 10.81 -2.32
CA ASP A 48 3.00 9.59 -3.14
C ASP A 48 1.94 9.63 -4.24
N ARG A 49 0.79 10.25 -3.99
CA ARG A 49 -0.23 10.52 -5.00
C ARG A 49 0.35 11.29 -6.19
N ASP A 50 1.10 12.34 -5.92
CA ASP A 50 1.69 13.19 -6.96
C ASP A 50 2.80 12.42 -7.72
N ARG A 51 3.55 11.54 -7.04
CA ARG A 51 4.52 10.64 -7.68
C ARG A 51 3.85 9.65 -8.62
N VAL A 52 2.82 8.94 -8.16
CA VAL A 52 2.07 7.96 -8.98
C VAL A 52 1.45 8.65 -10.19
N GLN A 53 0.87 9.83 -10.00
CA GLN A 53 0.30 10.61 -11.10
C GLN A 53 1.34 10.96 -12.16
N ARG A 54 2.53 11.43 -11.76
CA ARG A 54 3.62 11.76 -12.69
C ARG A 54 4.20 10.54 -13.40
N TRP A 55 4.43 9.44 -12.67
CA TRP A 55 5.00 8.22 -13.24
C TRP A 55 4.12 7.57 -14.29
N LEU A 56 2.81 7.64 -14.10
CA LEU A 56 1.83 7.00 -14.97
C LEU A 56 1.06 7.98 -15.85
N GLU A 57 1.28 9.28 -15.70
CA GLU A 57 0.53 10.32 -16.42
C GLU A 57 -0.99 10.10 -16.31
N LEU A 58 -1.45 9.81 -15.07
CA LEU A 58 -2.85 9.47 -14.84
C LEU A 58 -3.77 10.68 -15.04
N PRO A 59 -4.92 10.47 -15.68
CA PRO A 59 -5.93 11.52 -15.75
C PRO A 59 -6.54 11.76 -14.36
N PRO A 60 -7.05 12.98 -14.09
CA PRO A 60 -7.53 13.38 -12.77
C PRO A 60 -8.59 12.45 -12.15
N HIS A 61 -9.45 11.85 -12.95
CA HIS A 61 -10.52 10.97 -12.46
C HIS A 61 -10.00 9.61 -11.94
N ARG A 62 -8.77 9.21 -12.29
CA ARG A 62 -8.14 7.98 -11.80
C ARG A 62 -7.26 8.19 -10.58
N ILE A 63 -7.05 9.42 -10.15
CA ILE A 63 -6.24 9.75 -8.98
C ILE A 63 -7.10 10.44 -7.93
N GLN A 64 -7.35 9.76 -6.82
CA GLN A 64 -8.26 10.26 -5.80
C GLN A 64 -7.54 11.20 -4.83
N PRO A 65 -8.17 12.28 -4.35
CA PRO A 65 -7.58 13.15 -3.35
C PRO A 65 -7.40 12.43 -2.02
N GLU A 66 -6.32 12.73 -1.33
CA GLU A 66 -6.08 12.25 0.03
C GLU A 66 -7.14 12.85 0.98
N ALA A 67 -7.60 12.05 1.95
CA ALA A 67 -8.44 12.55 3.03
C ALA A 67 -7.64 13.47 3.98
N TYR A 68 -6.35 13.17 4.14
CA TYR A 68 -5.42 13.91 4.99
C TYR A 68 -4.05 14.04 4.34
N ARG A 69 -3.49 15.27 4.41
CA ARG A 69 -2.12 15.60 3.97
C ARG A 69 -1.43 16.32 5.11
N PHE A 70 -0.32 15.77 5.59
CA PHE A 70 0.50 16.34 6.65
C PHE A 70 1.92 16.59 6.15
N ASN A 71 2.51 17.70 6.53
CA ASN A 71 3.89 18.06 6.17
C ASN A 71 4.90 17.19 6.89
N ASP A 72 4.64 16.84 8.14
CA ASP A 72 5.58 16.15 8.99
C ASP A 72 5.75 14.67 8.59
N PRO A 73 7.00 14.17 8.42
CA PRO A 73 7.30 12.77 8.07
C PRO A 73 7.26 11.86 9.31
N VAL A 74 6.15 11.87 10.01
CA VAL A 74 5.90 11.08 11.21
C VAL A 74 4.65 10.22 11.06
N SER A 75 4.35 9.40 12.06
CA SER A 75 3.13 8.56 12.03
C SER A 75 1.85 9.41 11.99
N PRO A 76 0.79 8.92 11.31
CA PRO A 76 -0.42 9.70 11.06
C PRO A 76 -1.04 10.38 12.28
N HIS A 77 -1.16 9.65 13.41
CA HIS A 77 -1.71 10.23 14.65
C HIS A 77 -0.90 11.44 15.13
N TRP A 78 0.43 11.31 15.09
CA TRP A 78 1.33 12.37 15.53
C TRP A 78 1.32 13.55 14.54
N ALA A 79 1.33 13.28 13.25
CA ALA A 79 1.20 14.31 12.22
C ALA A 79 -0.11 15.12 12.37
N ALA A 80 -1.22 14.44 12.70
CA ALA A 80 -2.49 15.12 12.96
C ALA A 80 -2.44 15.99 14.22
N GLU A 81 -1.81 15.52 15.29
CA GLU A 81 -1.61 16.31 16.51
C GLU A 81 -0.72 17.54 16.27
N LEU A 82 0.32 17.41 15.45
CA LEU A 82 1.20 18.54 15.08
C LEU A 82 0.54 19.56 14.16
N ALA A 83 -0.52 19.18 13.45
CA ALA A 83 -1.15 20.03 12.44
C ALA A 83 -1.76 21.33 12.96
N SER A 84 -1.95 21.49 14.28
CA SER A 84 -2.36 22.75 14.90
C SER A 84 -1.25 23.80 14.92
N GLY A 85 0.02 23.39 14.88
CA GLY A 85 1.19 24.24 15.09
C GLY A 85 1.42 24.65 16.56
N ASP A 86 0.56 24.21 17.49
CA ASP A 86 0.67 24.48 18.92
C ASP A 86 0.85 23.15 19.69
N PRO A 87 2.00 22.92 20.34
CA PRO A 87 2.23 21.69 21.11
C PRO A 87 1.28 21.51 22.32
N LEU A 88 0.68 22.60 22.81
CA LEU A 88 -0.26 22.59 23.94
C LEU A 88 -1.71 22.38 23.50
N GLN A 89 -1.99 22.51 22.20
CA GLN A 89 -3.32 22.34 21.62
C GLN A 89 -3.23 21.43 20.40
N PRO A 90 -3.18 20.10 20.61
CA PRO A 90 -3.04 19.16 19.50
C PRO A 90 -4.16 19.35 18.48
N GLY A 91 -3.81 19.20 17.22
CA GLY A 91 -4.76 19.24 16.11
C GLY A 91 -5.83 18.15 16.22
N PRO A 92 -6.92 18.27 15.44
CA PRO A 92 -7.99 17.28 15.51
C PRO A 92 -7.52 15.90 15.05
N PRO A 93 -7.94 14.83 15.73
CA PRO A 93 -7.59 13.47 15.35
C PRO A 93 -8.16 13.12 13.97
N ILE A 94 -7.53 12.14 13.30
CA ILE A 94 -8.03 11.61 12.03
C ILE A 94 -9.45 11.05 12.23
N ASP A 95 -10.41 11.61 11.52
CA ASP A 95 -11.79 11.14 11.51
C ASP A 95 -11.91 9.93 10.58
N ARG A 96 -12.31 8.78 11.14
CA ARG A 96 -12.52 7.54 10.41
C ARG A 96 -13.60 7.65 9.31
N GLN A 97 -14.57 8.54 9.47
CA GLN A 97 -15.61 8.75 8.45
C GLN A 97 -15.04 9.32 7.15
N ARG A 98 -13.96 10.09 7.21
CA ARG A 98 -13.27 10.59 6.03
C ARG A 98 -12.39 9.55 5.33
N LEU A 99 -12.17 8.38 5.96
CA LEU A 99 -11.43 7.25 5.39
C LEU A 99 -12.34 6.24 4.68
N GLN A 100 -13.53 6.64 4.24
CA GLN A 100 -14.41 5.82 3.41
C GLN A 100 -13.82 5.63 2.02
N LEU A 101 -13.99 4.41 1.47
CA LEU A 101 -13.53 4.13 0.10
C LEU A 101 -14.19 5.09 -0.90
N PRO A 102 -13.41 5.67 -1.83
CA PRO A 102 -13.96 6.57 -2.82
C PRO A 102 -14.95 5.85 -3.75
N ALA A 103 -15.97 6.57 -4.19
CA ALA A 103 -16.96 6.09 -5.14
C ALA A 103 -16.38 6.12 -6.56
N VAL A 104 -15.50 5.17 -6.87
CA VAL A 104 -14.92 5.02 -8.22
C VAL A 104 -15.54 3.83 -8.93
N GLN A 105 -15.67 3.96 -10.25
CA GLN A 105 -16.06 2.84 -11.13
C GLN A 105 -14.81 2.03 -11.49
N GLY A 106 -14.91 0.70 -11.43
CA GLY A 106 -13.82 -0.19 -11.83
C GLY A 106 -12.79 -0.50 -10.73
N PRO A 107 -11.58 -0.93 -11.14
CA PRO A 107 -10.53 -1.34 -10.22
C PRO A 107 -10.02 -0.18 -9.35
N LEU A 108 -9.63 -0.52 -8.11
CA LEU A 108 -9.10 0.46 -7.14
C LEU A 108 -7.91 -0.10 -6.38
N VAL A 109 -6.82 0.64 -6.35
CA VAL A 109 -5.66 0.40 -5.50
C VAL A 109 -5.65 1.43 -4.38
N VAL A 110 -5.74 0.95 -3.13
CA VAL A 110 -5.66 1.77 -1.92
C VAL A 110 -4.30 1.58 -1.28
N GLU A 111 -3.50 2.62 -1.17
CA GLU A 111 -2.19 2.56 -0.52
C GLU A 111 -2.25 3.05 0.93
N THR A 112 -1.70 2.28 1.86
CA THR A 112 -1.63 2.65 3.28
C THR A 112 -0.36 3.44 3.63
N ALA A 113 -0.37 4.12 4.77
CA ALA A 113 0.79 4.82 5.33
C ALA A 113 1.60 3.89 6.25
N GLY A 114 2.90 3.68 6.00
CA GLY A 114 3.78 2.86 6.85
C GLY A 114 3.39 1.37 6.92
N GLY A 115 3.57 0.77 8.09
CA GLY A 115 3.25 -0.63 8.37
C GLY A 115 1.83 -0.85 8.90
N LEU A 116 1.44 -2.11 9.09
CA LEU A 116 0.08 -2.52 9.46
C LEU A 116 -0.41 -1.95 10.81
N LEU A 117 0.46 -1.90 11.80
CA LEU A 117 0.11 -1.46 13.17
C LEU A 117 0.43 0.01 13.43
N VAL A 118 0.67 0.80 12.38
CA VAL A 118 0.85 2.24 12.50
C VAL A 118 -0.44 2.87 13.05
N PRO A 119 -0.37 3.71 14.09
CA PRO A 119 -1.56 4.36 14.62
C PRO A 119 -2.02 5.49 13.69
N LEU A 120 -3.28 5.42 13.28
CA LEU A 120 -4.02 6.52 12.64
C LEU A 120 -4.51 7.51 13.68
N ARG A 121 -4.86 7.00 14.85
CA ARG A 121 -5.18 7.74 16.09
C ARG A 121 -4.59 6.96 17.26
N ARG A 122 -4.60 7.53 18.46
CA ARG A 122 -4.11 6.83 19.68
C ARG A 122 -4.97 5.62 20.07
N ASP A 123 -6.20 5.55 19.57
CA ASP A 123 -7.17 4.45 19.78
C ASP A 123 -7.57 3.72 18.49
N LEU A 124 -6.86 3.96 17.36
CA LEU A 124 -7.15 3.34 16.07
C LEU A 124 -5.87 3.00 15.31
N LEU A 125 -5.63 1.70 15.10
CA LEU A 125 -4.55 1.22 14.26
C LEU A 125 -4.98 1.14 12.79
N GLN A 126 -4.03 1.31 11.88
CA GLN A 126 -4.27 1.22 10.45
C GLN A 126 -4.87 -0.13 10.02
N ILE A 127 -4.45 -1.22 10.64
CA ILE A 127 -5.00 -2.56 10.33
C ILE A 127 -6.49 -2.68 10.61
N GLU A 128 -7.01 -1.95 11.60
CA GLU A 128 -8.45 -1.91 11.91
C GLU A 128 -9.24 -1.14 10.84
N GLN A 129 -8.60 -0.15 10.22
CA GLN A 129 -9.18 0.54 9.07
C GLN A 129 -9.14 -0.34 7.82
N ILE A 130 -8.05 -1.08 7.60
CA ILE A 130 -7.94 -2.08 6.52
C ILE A 130 -9.06 -3.13 6.65
N GLN A 131 -9.25 -3.67 7.85
CA GLN A 131 -10.32 -4.63 8.15
C GLN A 131 -11.71 -4.05 7.84
N ALA A 132 -11.96 -2.79 8.19
CA ALA A 132 -13.23 -2.12 7.92
C ALA A 132 -13.52 -1.89 6.44
N TRP A 133 -12.49 -1.73 5.61
CA TRP A 133 -12.67 -1.66 4.15
C TRP A 133 -13.10 -2.98 3.53
N GLY A 134 -12.79 -4.12 4.17
CA GLY A 134 -13.17 -5.45 3.70
C GLY A 134 -12.56 -5.84 2.35
N LEU A 135 -11.50 -5.16 1.94
CA LEU A 135 -10.79 -5.44 0.69
C LEU A 135 -9.62 -6.41 0.93
N PRO A 136 -9.29 -7.27 -0.06
CA PRO A 136 -8.12 -8.11 0.04
C PRO A 136 -6.84 -7.26 0.03
N VAL A 137 -5.82 -7.76 0.72
CA VAL A 137 -4.54 -7.08 0.92
C VAL A 137 -3.45 -7.71 0.04
N LEU A 138 -2.61 -6.88 -0.57
CA LEU A 138 -1.30 -7.24 -1.06
C LEU A 138 -0.26 -6.66 -0.11
N LEU A 139 0.56 -7.54 0.48
CA LEU A 139 1.59 -7.11 1.44
C LEU A 139 2.92 -6.90 0.72
N VAL A 140 3.47 -5.70 0.84
CA VAL A 140 4.78 -5.33 0.30
C VAL A 140 5.85 -5.43 1.38
N ALA A 141 6.95 -6.11 1.06
CA ALA A 141 8.09 -6.26 1.94
C ALA A 141 9.41 -6.01 1.18
N ARG A 142 10.48 -5.72 1.91
CA ARG A 142 11.83 -5.70 1.31
C ARG A 142 12.24 -7.12 0.92
N SER A 143 13.11 -7.26 -0.07
CA SER A 143 13.65 -8.59 -0.45
C SER A 143 14.83 -9.04 0.40
N GLY A 144 15.53 -8.10 1.06
CA GLY A 144 16.81 -8.33 1.74
C GLY A 144 16.70 -8.77 3.21
N LEU A 145 17.83 -8.69 3.91
CA LEU A 145 17.96 -9.07 5.33
C LEU A 145 16.96 -8.30 6.23
N GLY A 146 16.40 -9.02 7.21
CA GLY A 146 15.39 -8.52 8.15
C GLY A 146 13.96 -8.72 7.68
N THR A 147 13.73 -9.00 6.38
CA THR A 147 12.38 -9.13 5.83
C THR A 147 11.59 -10.28 6.45
N LEU A 148 12.22 -11.42 6.75
CA LEU A 148 11.54 -12.60 7.27
C LEU A 148 10.77 -12.27 8.57
N ASN A 149 11.45 -11.68 9.55
CA ASN A 149 10.83 -11.31 10.82
C ASN A 149 9.65 -10.34 10.62
N HIS A 150 9.86 -9.24 9.91
CA HIS A 150 8.80 -8.23 9.71
C HIS A 150 7.63 -8.76 8.90
N THR A 151 7.91 -9.60 7.91
CA THR A 151 6.85 -10.18 7.07
C THR A 151 6.03 -11.21 7.83
N LEU A 152 6.68 -12.12 8.57
CA LEU A 152 5.97 -13.14 9.36
C LEU A 152 5.09 -12.51 10.45
N LEU A 153 5.58 -11.50 11.17
CA LEU A 153 4.78 -10.72 12.13
C LEU A 153 3.58 -10.03 11.46
N SER A 154 3.78 -9.47 10.27
CA SER A 154 2.71 -8.83 9.50
C SER A 154 1.65 -9.84 9.05
N LEU A 155 2.06 -11.01 8.59
CA LEU A 155 1.17 -12.09 8.20
C LEU A 155 0.33 -12.59 9.39
N GLU A 156 0.96 -12.75 10.55
CA GLU A 156 0.26 -13.12 11.79
C GLU A 156 -0.80 -12.07 12.15
N ALA A 157 -0.45 -10.78 12.07
CA ALA A 157 -1.37 -9.70 12.38
C ALA A 157 -2.59 -9.66 11.44
N LEU A 158 -2.40 -9.92 10.14
CA LEU A 158 -3.49 -10.02 9.15
C LEU A 158 -4.39 -11.22 9.42
N ARG A 159 -3.81 -12.40 9.65
CA ARG A 159 -4.56 -13.65 9.93
C ARG A 159 -5.41 -13.55 11.18
N ARG A 160 -4.84 -13.03 12.27
CA ARG A 160 -5.58 -12.84 13.53
C ARG A 160 -6.84 -12.01 13.37
N ARG A 161 -6.91 -11.17 12.35
CA ARG A 161 -8.05 -10.29 12.05
C ARG A 161 -8.93 -10.80 10.91
N GLY A 162 -8.62 -11.96 10.34
CA GLY A 162 -9.36 -12.53 9.21
C GLY A 162 -9.31 -11.64 7.96
N ILE A 163 -8.23 -10.87 7.76
CA ILE A 163 -8.07 -10.00 6.60
C ILE A 163 -7.58 -10.85 5.42
N PRO A 164 -8.33 -10.90 4.29
CA PRO A 164 -7.92 -11.67 3.12
C PRO A 164 -6.60 -11.16 2.55
N LEU A 165 -5.68 -12.09 2.25
CA LEU A 165 -4.37 -11.80 1.67
C LEU A 165 -4.28 -12.37 0.27
N LEU A 166 -3.94 -11.54 -0.71
CA LEU A 166 -3.67 -11.96 -2.10
C LEU A 166 -2.29 -12.60 -2.22
N GLY A 167 -1.32 -12.10 -1.46
CA GLY A 167 0.06 -12.57 -1.47
C GLY A 167 1.05 -11.50 -1.07
N LEU A 168 2.33 -11.85 -1.23
CA LEU A 168 3.47 -10.97 -0.96
C LEU A 168 4.07 -10.48 -2.26
N LEU A 169 4.40 -9.21 -2.35
CA LEU A 169 5.30 -8.69 -3.38
C LEU A 169 6.56 -8.15 -2.70
N LEU A 170 7.69 -8.76 -3.00
CA LEU A 170 8.96 -8.30 -2.47
C LEU A 170 9.53 -7.18 -3.36
N ASN A 171 10.15 -6.19 -2.75
CA ASN A 171 10.76 -5.07 -3.46
C ASN A 171 12.25 -4.98 -3.11
N GLY A 172 13.11 -4.99 -4.12
CA GLY A 172 14.55 -4.92 -3.98
C GLY A 172 15.30 -5.92 -4.85
N ALA A 173 16.59 -6.07 -4.59
CA ALA A 173 17.40 -7.04 -5.32
C ALA A 173 16.89 -8.48 -5.12
N PRO A 174 16.99 -9.36 -6.12
CA PRO A 174 16.63 -10.77 -5.97
C PRO A 174 17.38 -11.42 -4.80
N HIS A 175 16.67 -12.24 -4.02
CA HIS A 175 17.25 -13.02 -2.92
C HIS A 175 16.96 -14.49 -3.13
N ALA A 176 17.97 -15.34 -2.99
CA ALA A 176 17.88 -16.74 -3.36
C ALA A 176 16.94 -17.56 -2.45
N ASP A 177 16.84 -17.22 -1.17
CA ASP A 177 16.13 -18.01 -0.16
C ASP A 177 14.88 -17.33 0.42
N ASN A 178 14.90 -16.03 0.67
CA ASN A 178 13.80 -15.34 1.37
C ASN A 178 12.40 -15.59 0.79
N PRO A 179 12.18 -15.63 -0.56
CA PRO A 179 10.86 -15.93 -1.10
C PRO A 179 10.34 -17.29 -0.65
N ARG A 180 11.16 -18.32 -0.80
CA ARG A 180 10.85 -19.69 -0.41
C ARG A 180 10.56 -19.80 1.10
N THR A 181 11.42 -19.23 1.93
CA THR A 181 11.25 -19.24 3.38
C THR A 181 9.95 -18.52 3.79
N LEU A 182 9.58 -17.42 3.13
CA LEU A 182 8.33 -16.72 3.38
C LEU A 182 7.10 -17.54 2.97
N GLU A 183 7.18 -18.30 1.89
CA GLU A 183 6.09 -19.22 1.50
C GLU A 183 5.97 -20.38 2.48
N GLU A 184 7.07 -21.03 2.84
CA GLU A 184 7.09 -22.19 3.73
C GLU A 184 6.64 -21.84 5.16
N LEU A 185 7.20 -20.79 5.76
CA LEU A 185 6.89 -20.38 7.14
C LEU A 185 5.68 -19.44 7.20
N GLY A 186 5.55 -18.57 6.21
CA GLY A 186 4.50 -17.60 6.12
C GLY A 186 3.19 -18.15 5.57
N GLY A 187 3.18 -19.27 4.86
CA GLY A 187 1.99 -19.88 4.26
C GLY A 187 1.21 -18.90 3.37
N ALA A 188 1.90 -18.01 2.68
CA ALA A 188 1.36 -17.01 1.79
C ALA A 188 2.17 -16.97 0.49
N PRO A 189 1.54 -16.91 -0.70
CA PRO A 189 2.26 -16.92 -1.96
C PRO A 189 3.12 -15.67 -2.13
N VAL A 190 4.37 -15.84 -2.59
CA VAL A 190 5.21 -14.75 -3.07
C VAL A 190 4.94 -14.56 -4.55
N LEU A 191 4.21 -13.49 -4.89
CA LEU A 191 3.80 -13.19 -6.27
C LEU A 191 4.98 -12.79 -7.16
N GLY A 192 6.07 -12.32 -6.55
CA GLY A 192 7.31 -12.02 -7.24
C GLY A 192 8.20 -11.06 -6.46
N ILE A 193 9.34 -10.73 -7.10
CA ILE A 193 10.27 -9.70 -6.62
C ILE A 193 10.34 -8.60 -7.66
N LEU A 194 9.95 -7.38 -7.27
CA LEU A 194 10.15 -6.19 -8.09
C LEU A 194 11.59 -5.70 -7.90
N PRO A 195 12.45 -5.81 -8.92
CA PRO A 195 13.83 -5.39 -8.81
C PRO A 195 13.94 -3.86 -8.78
N PRO A 196 15.07 -3.29 -8.32
CA PRO A 196 15.32 -1.87 -8.45
C PRO A 196 15.21 -1.43 -9.92
N LEU A 197 14.41 -0.40 -10.17
CA LEU A 197 14.17 0.13 -11.51
C LEU A 197 15.05 1.36 -11.74
N PRO A 198 15.80 1.44 -12.85
CA PRO A 198 16.61 2.61 -13.19
C PRO A 198 15.76 3.88 -13.38
N ARG A 199 14.54 3.70 -13.84
CA ARG A 199 13.53 4.75 -13.99
C ARG A 199 12.15 4.16 -13.70
N ILE A 200 11.34 4.90 -12.96
CA ILE A 200 9.94 4.53 -12.71
C ILE A 200 9.08 5.36 -13.65
N ASN A 201 8.40 4.69 -14.57
CA ASN A 201 7.42 5.27 -15.49
C ASN A 201 6.45 4.18 -15.97
N ARG A 202 5.43 4.56 -16.74
CA ARG A 202 4.44 3.65 -17.28
C ARG A 202 5.05 2.46 -18.02
N GLN A 203 6.02 2.71 -18.90
CA GLN A 203 6.61 1.66 -19.72
C GLN A 203 7.37 0.62 -18.89
N THR A 204 8.21 1.06 -17.95
CA THR A 204 8.97 0.15 -17.08
C THR A 204 8.06 -0.64 -16.14
N LEU A 205 6.98 0.00 -15.62
CA LEU A 205 6.00 -0.68 -14.78
C LEU A 205 5.16 -1.67 -15.57
N ALA A 206 4.72 -1.34 -16.78
CA ALA A 206 4.01 -2.29 -17.66
C ALA A 206 4.88 -3.51 -18.00
N ALA A 207 6.18 -3.32 -18.28
CA ALA A 207 7.11 -4.41 -18.50
C ALA A 207 7.27 -5.31 -17.26
N GLN A 208 7.34 -4.72 -16.06
CA GLN A 208 7.41 -5.51 -14.81
C GLN A 208 6.10 -6.25 -14.52
N TRP A 209 4.95 -5.65 -14.79
CA TRP A 209 3.64 -6.31 -14.67
C TRP A 209 3.59 -7.61 -15.48
N GLN A 210 4.05 -7.55 -16.73
CA GLN A 210 4.11 -8.72 -17.62
C GLN A 210 5.17 -9.73 -17.15
N SER A 211 6.39 -9.27 -16.83
CA SER A 211 7.49 -10.13 -16.38
C SER A 211 7.16 -10.92 -15.12
N LEU A 212 6.43 -10.33 -14.19
CA LEU A 212 6.00 -10.96 -12.94
C LEU A 212 4.72 -11.81 -13.10
N ASP A 213 4.08 -11.75 -14.26
CA ASP A 213 2.81 -12.46 -14.57
C ASP A 213 1.70 -12.18 -13.55
N LEU A 214 1.61 -10.92 -13.12
CA LEU A 214 0.67 -10.53 -12.05
C LEU A 214 -0.80 -10.64 -12.47
N ALA A 215 -1.09 -10.56 -13.75
CA ALA A 215 -2.45 -10.74 -14.27
C ALA A 215 -3.04 -12.12 -13.93
N HIS A 216 -2.23 -13.18 -13.98
CA HIS A 216 -2.65 -14.54 -13.63
C HIS A 216 -2.55 -14.83 -12.13
N LYS A 217 -1.64 -14.16 -11.41
CA LYS A 217 -1.39 -14.41 -9.98
C LYS A 217 -2.35 -13.67 -9.05
N LEU A 218 -2.88 -12.53 -9.49
CA LEU A 218 -3.85 -11.73 -8.73
C LEU A 218 -5.29 -12.21 -9.01
N VAL A 219 -5.54 -13.48 -8.75
CA VAL A 219 -6.90 -14.03 -8.80
C VAL A 219 -7.55 -13.80 -7.43
N PRO A 220 -8.79 -13.26 -7.36
CA PRO A 220 -9.50 -13.19 -6.08
C PRO A 220 -9.60 -14.58 -5.47
N VAL A 221 -9.16 -14.71 -4.23
CA VAL A 221 -9.41 -15.95 -3.46
C VAL A 221 -10.93 -16.06 -3.26
N PRO A 222 -11.56 -17.19 -3.63
CA PRO A 222 -12.99 -17.38 -3.51
C PRO A 222 -13.50 -17.31 -2.07
#